data_bb117b058e17e6601f4a5283cc1f0e2d
#
_entry.id   bb117b058e17e6601f4a5283cc1f0e2d
#
_cell.length_a   1.000
_cell.length_b   1.000
_cell.length_c   1.000
_cell.angle_alpha   90.00
_cell.angle_beta   90.00
_cell.angle_gamma   90.00
#
_symmetry.space_group_name_H-M   'P 1'
#
loop_
_entity.id
_entity.type
_entity.pdbx_description
1 polymer ?
#
loop_
_entity_poly.entity_id
_entity_poly.type
_entity_poly.pdbx_seq_one_letter_code
_entity_poly.pdbx_strand_id
1 'polypeptide(L)'
;MKRILPAIVIICCSFCLVFAQEKSIGGGTSPEKVRKNLVYKDPEKSIEIATGQEFTIELDANATTGYRWQLAKTLDKRIIEVLSTEYQISESGLIGAGGKEIWKFRAIDRGNTIISMKYTRLWEKDVAPVKKVQFRVTIND
;
A
#
# COMPACT_ATOMS: atom_id res chain seq x y z
N MET A 1 75.56 51.36 24.88
CA MET A 1 74.35 51.72 25.65
C MET A 1 73.24 50.83 25.17
N LYS A 2 73.01 49.75 25.79
CA LYS A 2 72.02 49.22 26.61
C LYS A 2 70.59 49.61 26.16
N ARG A 3 69.86 48.69 25.53
CA ARG A 3 68.40 48.61 25.72
C ARG A 3 67.96 47.19 25.60
N ILE A 4 67.55 46.72 26.71
CA ILE A 4 66.93 45.42 27.00
C ILE A 4 65.50 45.46 26.50
N LEU A 5 65.10 44.53 25.65
CA LEU A 5 63.70 44.29 25.31
C LEU A 5 63.17 43.17 26.22
N PRO A 6 62.05 43.34 26.86
CA PRO A 6 61.42 42.26 27.58
C PRO A 6 60.64 41.37 26.61
N ALA A 7 60.81 40.08 26.79
CA ALA A 7 60.05 39.06 26.14
C ALA A 7 58.59 39.16 26.53
N ILE A 8 57.73 39.38 25.57
CA ILE A 8 56.30 39.25 25.73
C ILE A 8 55.97 37.79 25.51
N VAL A 9 55.69 37.12 26.63
CA VAL A 9 55.09 35.78 26.62
C VAL A 9 53.66 35.94 26.16
N ILE A 10 53.39 35.63 24.91
CA ILE A 10 52.06 35.51 24.41
C ILE A 10 51.57 34.08 24.78
N ILE A 11 50.83 34.02 25.84
CA ILE A 11 50.05 32.81 26.12
C ILE A 11 48.94 32.72 25.08
N CYS A 12 49.20 31.92 24.07
CA CYS A 12 48.22 31.58 23.05
C CYS A 12 47.26 30.61 23.72
N CYS A 13 46.20 31.17 24.32
CA CYS A 13 45.07 30.41 24.78
C CYS A 13 44.44 29.75 23.54
N SER A 14 44.75 28.49 23.35
CA SER A 14 44.08 27.63 22.39
C SER A 14 42.61 27.54 22.71
N PHE A 15 41.88 28.53 22.27
CA PHE A 15 40.43 28.41 22.20
C PHE A 15 40.14 27.52 21.01
N CYS A 16 40.08 26.21 21.30
CA CYS A 16 39.64 25.23 20.37
C CYS A 16 38.17 25.50 20.11
N LEU A 17 37.87 26.34 19.14
CA LEU A 17 36.56 26.50 18.57
C LEU A 17 36.26 25.19 17.83
N VAL A 18 35.66 24.27 18.53
CA VAL A 18 35.00 23.14 17.89
C VAL A 18 33.86 23.75 17.07
N PHE A 19 34.14 24.01 15.81
CA PHE A 19 33.09 24.25 14.82
C PHE A 19 32.34 22.93 14.68
N ALA A 20 31.29 22.76 15.47
CA ALA A 20 30.28 21.75 15.22
C ALA A 20 29.65 22.10 13.87
N GLN A 21 30.14 21.46 12.84
CA GLN A 21 29.54 21.48 11.53
C GLN A 21 28.20 20.75 11.68
N GLU A 22 27.16 21.51 11.95
CA GLU A 22 25.81 21.02 11.78
C GLU A 22 25.65 20.63 10.32
N LYS A 23 25.84 19.36 10.08
CA LYS A 23 25.46 18.71 8.85
C LYS A 23 23.94 18.82 8.77
N SER A 24 23.48 19.91 8.17
CA SER A 24 22.09 20.06 7.76
C SER A 24 21.78 18.90 6.81
N ILE A 25 21.30 17.80 7.39
CA ILE A 25 20.62 16.78 6.64
C ILE A 25 19.30 17.42 6.24
N GLY A 26 19.33 18.07 5.10
CA GLY A 26 18.14 18.44 4.35
C GLY A 26 17.48 17.15 3.88
N GLY A 27 16.93 16.39 4.82
CA GLY A 27 15.94 15.39 4.56
C GLY A 27 14.69 16.16 4.11
N GLY A 28 14.58 16.38 2.81
CA GLY A 28 13.31 16.68 2.20
C GLY A 28 12.41 15.48 2.48
N THR A 29 11.74 15.53 3.61
CA THR A 29 10.59 14.68 3.89
C THR A 29 9.53 15.17 2.94
N SER A 30 9.55 14.63 1.73
CA SER A 30 8.35 14.59 0.90
C SER A 30 7.25 14.10 1.84
N PRO A 31 6.11 14.80 1.97
CA PRO A 31 5.04 14.32 2.81
C PRO A 31 4.69 12.93 2.30
N GLU A 32 5.10 11.94 3.05
CA GLU A 32 4.64 10.57 2.85
C GLU A 32 3.13 10.67 2.99
N LYS A 33 2.48 10.76 1.82
CA LYS A 33 1.04 10.77 1.71
C LYS A 33 0.60 9.50 2.42
N VAL A 34 0.13 9.66 3.66
CA VAL A 34 -0.35 8.56 4.50
C VAL A 34 -1.28 7.75 3.61
N ARG A 35 -0.81 6.62 3.13
CA ARG A 35 -1.56 5.72 2.26
C ARG A 35 -2.63 5.11 3.15
N LYS A 36 -3.77 5.77 3.21
CA LYS A 36 -4.94 5.23 3.92
C LYS A 36 -5.27 3.91 3.24
N ASN A 37 -5.07 2.80 3.94
CA ASN A 37 -5.52 1.50 3.47
C ASN A 37 -7.05 1.52 3.39
N LEU A 38 -7.55 1.70 2.18
CA LEU A 38 -8.97 1.67 1.89
C LEU A 38 -9.38 0.21 1.68
N VAL A 39 -10.16 -0.34 2.60
CA VAL A 39 -10.62 -1.73 2.56
C VAL A 39 -12.12 -1.75 2.32
N TYR A 40 -12.53 -2.45 1.28
CA TYR A 40 -13.92 -2.61 0.88
C TYR A 40 -14.34 -4.07 1.00
N LYS A 41 -15.48 -4.31 1.64
CA LYS A 41 -16.04 -5.65 1.86
C LYS A 41 -17.44 -5.79 1.30
N ASP A 42 -18.12 -4.68 1.14
CA ASP A 42 -19.52 -4.61 0.76
C ASP A 42 -19.64 -4.23 -0.72
N PRO A 43 -20.09 -5.13 -1.58
CA PRO A 43 -20.23 -4.87 -3.01
C PRO A 43 -21.36 -3.87 -3.35
N GLU A 44 -22.28 -3.61 -2.42
CA GLU A 44 -23.35 -2.63 -2.65
C GLU A 44 -22.85 -1.19 -2.54
N LYS A 45 -21.73 -0.98 -1.84
CA LYS A 45 -21.10 0.34 -1.71
C LYS A 45 -20.19 0.64 -2.89
N SER A 46 -20.37 1.79 -3.49
CA SER A 46 -19.46 2.30 -4.51
C SER A 46 -18.10 2.63 -3.90
N ILE A 47 -17.06 2.30 -4.63
CA ILE A 47 -15.68 2.62 -4.29
C ILE A 47 -15.34 3.93 -4.98
N GLU A 48 -14.99 4.95 -4.21
CA GLU A 48 -14.52 6.24 -4.72
C GLU A 48 -13.08 6.45 -4.28
N ILE A 49 -12.20 6.62 -5.24
CA ILE A 49 -10.74 6.74 -5.00
C ILE A 49 -10.11 7.74 -5.97
N ALA A 50 -8.93 8.22 -5.61
CA ALA A 50 -8.13 9.09 -6.48
C ALA A 50 -7.19 8.29 -7.37
N THR A 51 -6.81 8.86 -8.50
CA THR A 51 -5.77 8.34 -9.40
C THR A 51 -4.46 8.08 -8.64
N GLY A 52 -3.83 6.94 -8.90
CA GLY A 52 -2.62 6.48 -8.22
C GLY A 52 -2.83 5.87 -6.83
N GLN A 53 -4.04 5.88 -6.32
CA GLN A 53 -4.37 5.34 -5.00
C GLN A 53 -4.53 3.82 -5.04
N GLU A 54 -4.10 3.17 -3.95
CA GLU A 54 -4.29 1.73 -3.74
C GLU A 54 -5.49 1.49 -2.83
N PHE A 55 -6.20 0.40 -3.11
CA PHE A 55 -7.32 -0.06 -2.28
C PHE A 55 -7.38 -1.58 -2.26
N THR A 56 -8.09 -2.12 -1.31
CA THR A 56 -8.20 -3.55 -1.06
C THR A 56 -9.66 -3.98 -1.05
N ILE A 57 -9.96 -5.09 -1.69
CA ILE A 57 -11.24 -5.79 -1.59
C ILE A 57 -11.00 -7.06 -0.79
N GLU A 58 -11.75 -7.24 0.29
CA GLU A 58 -11.76 -8.47 1.08
C GLU A 58 -13.03 -9.26 0.82
N LEU A 59 -12.87 -10.54 0.49
CA LEU A 59 -13.96 -11.46 0.20
C LEU A 59 -13.82 -12.70 1.06
N ASP A 60 -14.91 -13.11 1.69
CA ASP A 60 -14.94 -14.35 2.46
C ASP A 60 -14.70 -15.53 1.53
N ALA A 61 -13.78 -16.39 1.91
CA ALA A 61 -13.36 -17.54 1.15
C ALA A 61 -13.07 -18.74 2.05
N ASN A 62 -13.17 -19.95 1.50
CA ASN A 62 -12.75 -21.15 2.19
C ASN A 62 -11.89 -22.01 1.26
N ALA A 63 -10.58 -21.91 1.44
CA ALA A 63 -9.61 -22.60 0.59
C ALA A 63 -9.71 -24.13 0.69
N THR A 64 -10.20 -24.66 1.82
CA THR A 64 -10.33 -26.12 2.03
C THR A 64 -11.37 -26.76 1.11
N THR A 65 -12.31 -25.96 0.60
CA THR A 65 -13.36 -26.43 -0.32
C THR A 65 -12.92 -26.44 -1.79
N GLY A 66 -11.72 -25.92 -2.07
CA GLY A 66 -11.19 -25.75 -3.42
C GLY A 66 -11.79 -24.57 -4.19
N TYR A 67 -12.72 -23.82 -3.61
CA TYR A 67 -13.26 -22.61 -4.22
C TYR A 67 -12.30 -21.44 -4.06
N ARG A 68 -12.23 -20.62 -5.09
CA ARG A 68 -11.41 -19.40 -5.15
C ARG A 68 -12.18 -18.28 -5.84
N TRP A 69 -11.88 -17.05 -5.44
CA TRP A 69 -12.32 -15.88 -6.17
C TRP A 69 -11.48 -15.67 -7.42
N GLN A 70 -12.13 -15.27 -8.48
CA GLN A 70 -11.50 -14.94 -9.75
C GLN A 70 -12.19 -13.73 -10.37
N LEU A 71 -11.46 -12.99 -11.18
CA LEU A 71 -12.08 -11.98 -12.03
C LEU A 71 -13.02 -12.67 -13.04
N ALA A 72 -14.28 -12.27 -13.05
CA ALA A 72 -15.25 -12.76 -14.02
C ALA A 72 -15.10 -12.10 -15.39
N LYS A 73 -14.51 -10.90 -15.42
CA LYS A 73 -14.18 -10.13 -16.62
C LYS A 73 -12.77 -9.56 -16.51
N THR A 74 -12.10 -9.45 -17.66
CA THR A 74 -10.82 -8.78 -17.75
C THR A 74 -10.98 -7.31 -17.40
N LEU A 75 -10.07 -6.79 -16.59
CA LEU A 75 -10.02 -5.37 -16.24
C LEU A 75 -9.33 -4.56 -17.34
N ASP A 76 -9.77 -3.33 -17.53
CA ASP A 76 -9.02 -2.37 -18.34
C ASP A 76 -7.81 -1.88 -17.55
N LYS A 77 -6.65 -2.40 -17.92
CA LYS A 77 -5.37 -2.08 -17.24
C LYS A 77 -4.95 -0.62 -17.37
N ARG A 78 -5.59 0.15 -18.25
CA ARG A 78 -5.37 1.60 -18.34
C ARG A 78 -6.04 2.34 -17.21
N ILE A 79 -7.12 1.78 -16.64
CA ILE A 79 -7.93 2.40 -15.60
C ILE A 79 -7.57 1.82 -14.23
N ILE A 80 -7.38 0.50 -14.15
CA ILE A 80 -7.16 -0.21 -12.89
C ILE A 80 -6.30 -1.45 -13.10
N GLU A 81 -5.42 -1.75 -12.14
CA GLU A 81 -4.62 -2.97 -12.14
C GLU A 81 -4.73 -3.74 -10.83
N VAL A 82 -4.52 -5.05 -10.89
CA VAL A 82 -4.37 -5.92 -9.72
C VAL A 82 -2.90 -5.93 -9.32
N LEU A 83 -2.60 -5.59 -8.07
CA LEU A 83 -1.24 -5.61 -7.51
C LEU A 83 -0.90 -6.95 -6.88
N SER A 84 -1.80 -7.48 -6.06
CA SER A 84 -1.62 -8.77 -5.37
C SER A 84 -2.95 -9.42 -5.03
N THR A 85 -2.88 -10.72 -4.82
CA THR A 85 -3.98 -11.53 -4.28
C THR A 85 -3.41 -12.45 -3.22
N GLU A 86 -3.97 -12.42 -2.03
CA GLU A 86 -3.51 -13.18 -0.88
C GLU A 86 -4.70 -13.87 -0.22
N TYR A 87 -4.46 -15.06 0.36
CA TYR A 87 -5.43 -15.75 1.20
C TYR A 87 -5.00 -15.63 2.66
N GLN A 88 -5.86 -15.08 3.49
CA GLN A 88 -5.66 -14.96 4.92
C GLN A 88 -6.56 -15.96 5.64
N ILE A 89 -5.94 -16.86 6.41
CA ILE A 89 -6.65 -17.83 7.24
C ILE A 89 -7.35 -17.10 8.39
N SER A 90 -8.54 -17.59 8.78
CA SER A 90 -9.22 -17.07 9.96
C SER A 90 -8.39 -17.30 11.23
N GLU A 91 -8.31 -16.30 12.09
CA GLU A 91 -7.60 -16.37 13.38
C GLU A 91 -8.20 -17.37 14.36
N SER A 92 -9.38 -17.95 14.06
CA SER A 92 -10.04 -18.92 14.94
C SER A 92 -9.25 -20.21 15.17
N GLY A 93 -8.23 -20.50 14.35
CA GLY A 93 -7.38 -21.69 14.46
C GLY A 93 -8.09 -23.04 14.25
N LEU A 94 -9.38 -23.02 13.95
CA LEU A 94 -10.16 -24.25 13.75
C LEU A 94 -9.89 -24.83 12.36
N ILE A 95 -9.69 -26.13 12.29
CA ILE A 95 -9.53 -26.85 11.04
C ILE A 95 -10.81 -26.73 10.22
N GLY A 96 -10.70 -26.26 8.98
CA GLY A 96 -11.85 -26.03 8.11
C GLY A 96 -12.54 -24.66 8.31
N ALA A 97 -12.07 -23.84 9.24
CA ALA A 97 -12.51 -22.47 9.32
C ALA A 97 -12.22 -21.76 8.00
N GLY A 98 -13.17 -20.96 7.56
CA GLY A 98 -12.98 -20.09 6.39
C GLY A 98 -11.86 -19.08 6.62
N GLY A 99 -11.63 -18.29 5.63
CA GLY A 99 -10.67 -17.17 5.67
C GLY A 99 -11.16 -16.08 4.74
N LYS A 100 -10.23 -15.27 4.28
CA LYS A 100 -10.52 -14.18 3.35
C LYS A 100 -9.53 -14.21 2.20
N GLU A 101 -10.01 -13.92 1.02
CA GLU A 101 -9.16 -13.53 -0.09
C GLU A 101 -9.08 -12.01 -0.14
N ILE A 102 -7.84 -11.51 -0.13
CA ILE A 102 -7.50 -10.10 -0.12
C ILE A 102 -6.96 -9.74 -1.48
N TRP A 103 -7.69 -8.91 -2.19
CA TRP A 103 -7.33 -8.43 -3.52
C TRP A 103 -6.92 -6.98 -3.44
N LYS A 104 -5.66 -6.69 -3.76
CA LYS A 104 -5.12 -5.33 -3.78
C LYS A 104 -5.11 -4.79 -5.20
N PHE A 105 -5.67 -3.60 -5.37
CA PHE A 105 -5.76 -2.89 -6.64
C PHE A 105 -5.09 -1.53 -6.56
N ARG A 106 -4.72 -1.00 -7.72
CA ARG A 106 -4.29 0.39 -7.91
C ARG A 106 -5.11 1.05 -8.99
N ALA A 107 -5.59 2.26 -8.71
CA ALA A 107 -6.18 3.15 -9.71
C ALA A 107 -5.07 3.74 -10.59
N ILE A 108 -5.17 3.59 -11.91
CA ILE A 108 -4.16 4.06 -12.85
C ILE A 108 -4.56 5.41 -13.42
N ASP A 109 -5.80 5.51 -13.90
CA ASP A 109 -6.32 6.72 -14.53
C ASP A 109 -7.77 6.93 -14.13
N ARG A 110 -8.25 8.16 -14.27
CA ARG A 110 -9.64 8.53 -13.97
C ARG A 110 -10.62 7.75 -14.84
N GLY A 111 -11.78 7.49 -14.27
CA GLY A 111 -12.85 6.80 -14.99
C GLY A 111 -13.74 5.98 -14.10
N ASN A 112 -14.68 5.29 -14.72
CA ASN A 112 -15.58 4.38 -14.04
C ASN A 112 -15.32 2.96 -14.53
N THR A 113 -15.25 2.01 -13.61
CA THR A 113 -15.08 0.60 -13.95
C THR A 113 -15.88 -0.28 -12.98
N ILE A 114 -16.10 -1.52 -13.38
CA ILE A 114 -16.76 -2.52 -12.54
C ILE A 114 -15.81 -3.71 -12.39
N ILE A 115 -15.44 -3.99 -11.16
CA ILE A 115 -14.71 -5.20 -10.81
C ILE A 115 -15.73 -6.28 -10.58
N SER A 116 -15.84 -7.23 -11.52
CA SER A 116 -16.73 -8.37 -11.43
C SER A 116 -15.94 -9.59 -10.99
N MET A 117 -16.37 -10.22 -9.89
CA MET A 117 -15.70 -11.38 -9.33
C MET A 117 -16.65 -12.55 -9.24
N LYS A 118 -16.10 -13.75 -9.42
CA LYS A 118 -16.82 -15.03 -9.31
C LYS A 118 -16.11 -15.98 -8.37
N TYR A 119 -16.88 -16.71 -7.58
CA TYR A 119 -16.38 -17.74 -6.66
C TYR A 119 -16.63 -19.10 -7.28
N THR A 120 -15.56 -19.81 -7.64
CA THR A 120 -15.65 -21.05 -8.43
C THR A 120 -14.47 -21.95 -8.12
N ARG A 121 -14.57 -23.22 -8.47
CA ARG A 121 -13.45 -24.16 -8.49
C ARG A 121 -12.70 -24.06 -9.80
N LEU A 122 -11.36 -24.02 -9.74
CA LEU A 122 -10.51 -23.81 -10.92
C LEU A 122 -10.62 -24.92 -11.96
N TRP A 123 -10.92 -26.12 -11.55
CA TRP A 123 -11.00 -27.31 -12.41
C TRP A 123 -12.40 -27.53 -13.01
N GLU A 124 -13.41 -26.84 -12.51
CA GLU A 124 -14.78 -26.93 -13.04
C GLU A 124 -14.99 -25.86 -14.11
N LYS A 125 -14.87 -26.25 -15.39
CA LYS A 125 -14.91 -25.29 -16.51
C LYS A 125 -16.33 -24.84 -16.89
N ASP A 126 -17.31 -25.73 -16.82
CA ASP A 126 -18.66 -25.50 -17.32
C ASP A 126 -19.72 -25.39 -16.22
N VAL A 127 -19.28 -25.15 -14.99
CA VAL A 127 -20.16 -25.02 -13.85
C VAL A 127 -20.37 -23.55 -13.51
N ALA A 128 -21.62 -23.19 -13.27
CA ALA A 128 -21.95 -21.83 -12.85
C ALA A 128 -21.28 -21.51 -11.51
N PRO A 129 -20.72 -20.30 -11.35
CA PRO A 129 -20.10 -19.90 -10.08
C PRO A 129 -21.12 -19.86 -8.95
N VAL A 130 -20.68 -20.30 -7.78
CA VAL A 130 -21.52 -20.35 -6.57
C VAL A 130 -21.90 -18.95 -6.08
N LYS A 131 -20.97 -18.00 -6.25
CA LYS A 131 -21.21 -16.59 -5.89
C LYS A 131 -20.65 -15.68 -7.00
N LYS A 132 -21.32 -14.56 -7.19
CA LYS A 132 -20.86 -13.45 -8.03
C LYS A 132 -21.03 -12.16 -7.26
N VAL A 133 -20.04 -11.29 -7.34
CA VAL A 133 -20.10 -9.94 -6.77
C VAL A 133 -19.57 -8.93 -7.76
N GLN A 134 -20.03 -7.68 -7.66
CA GLN A 134 -19.59 -6.58 -8.51
C GLN A 134 -19.34 -5.35 -7.66
N PHE A 135 -18.16 -4.78 -7.78
CA PHE A 135 -17.81 -3.51 -7.15
C PHE A 135 -17.76 -2.42 -8.22
N ARG A 136 -18.54 -1.38 -8.02
CA ARG A 136 -18.47 -0.17 -8.84
C ARG A 136 -17.35 0.71 -8.33
N VAL A 137 -16.43 1.07 -9.20
CA VAL A 137 -15.27 1.90 -8.87
C VAL A 137 -15.32 3.18 -9.68
N THR A 138 -15.29 4.30 -9.00
CA THR A 138 -15.15 5.65 -9.58
C THR A 138 -13.79 6.18 -9.19
N ILE A 139 -12.98 6.52 -10.17
CA ILE A 139 -11.64 7.06 -9.99
C ILE A 139 -11.67 8.52 -10.39
N ASN A 140 -11.35 9.37 -9.44
CA ASN A 140 -11.27 10.83 -9.59
C ASN A 140 -9.79 11.28 -9.61
N ASP A 141 -9.56 12.51 -10.02
CA ASP A 141 -8.22 13.12 -9.98
C ASP A 141 -7.80 13.44 -8.54
#